data_25b7e7bf3ec7b240f15f8419756c0215
#
_entry.id   25b7e7bf3ec7b240f15f8419756c0215
#
_cell.length_a   1.000
_cell.length_b   1.000
_cell.length_c   1.000
_cell.angle_alpha   90.00
_cell.angle_beta   90.00
_cell.angle_gamma   90.00
#
_symmetry.space_group_name_H-M   'P 1'
#
loop_
_entity.id
_entity.type
_entity.pdbx_description
1 polymer ?
#
loop_
_entity_poly.entity_id
_entity_poly.type
_entity_poly.pdbx_seq_one_letter_code
_entity_poly.pdbx_strand_id
1 'polypeptide(L)'
;MSSSSALERTINKVISQAEADFITQIDSSFQESLKNLAASRTKLEAEYNRILEGARKQGDNLKRQIVGSSRLSARNRQLVLIERAVNDTFEKAKTILASSNKENSYRLLMRKILKDSVTMIDSDQVIVECNKNDIELVEKAISDSFKDNNKIKIKMSDHPLNAIGGIRLTSADGSMTFDNTLDSRIERLKPLLRKSIAQMLRGEV
;
A
#
# COMPACT_ATOMS: atom_id res chain seq x y z
N MET A 1 82.32 57.55 53.51
CA MET A 1 82.19 57.08 52.11
C MET A 1 81.60 55.65 51.96
N SER A 2 81.13 54.97 53.00
CA SER A 2 80.60 53.56 52.85
C SER A 2 79.08 53.39 52.76
N SER A 3 78.31 54.45 53.02
CA SER A 3 76.84 54.35 52.99
C SER A 3 76.21 54.44 51.59
N SER A 4 76.81 55.24 50.67
CA SER A 4 76.40 55.43 49.28
C SER A 4 76.56 54.13 48.44
N SER A 5 77.64 53.39 48.66
CA SER A 5 77.94 52.11 47.94
C SER A 5 77.04 50.99 48.38
N ALA A 6 76.55 50.96 49.61
CA ALA A 6 75.58 49.93 50.11
C ALA A 6 74.20 50.22 49.53
N LEU A 7 73.79 51.47 49.42
CA LEU A 7 72.51 51.84 48.84
C LEU A 7 72.45 51.52 47.32
N GLU A 8 73.49 51.82 46.59
CA GLU A 8 73.62 51.46 45.17
C GLU A 8 73.52 49.97 44.92
N ARG A 9 74.22 49.17 45.74
CA ARG A 9 74.10 47.67 45.63
C ARG A 9 72.66 47.17 45.94
N THR A 10 71.97 47.74 46.90
CA THR A 10 70.60 47.40 47.19
C THR A 10 69.65 47.80 46.05
N ILE A 11 69.80 49.02 45.50
CA ILE A 11 69.03 49.46 44.33
C ILE A 11 69.22 48.51 43.14
N ASN A 12 70.54 48.27 42.77
CA ASN A 12 70.83 47.36 41.69
C ASN A 12 70.26 45.92 41.92
N LYS A 13 70.32 45.41 43.14
CA LYS A 13 69.73 44.11 43.44
C LYS A 13 68.19 44.11 43.27
N VAL A 14 67.50 45.17 43.73
CA VAL A 14 66.05 45.27 43.54
C VAL A 14 65.68 45.40 42.10
N ILE A 15 66.43 46.22 41.30
CA ILE A 15 66.23 46.34 39.85
C ILE A 15 66.43 44.98 39.15
N SER A 16 67.57 44.31 39.39
CA SER A 16 67.82 42.98 38.78
C SER A 16 66.79 41.92 39.19
N GLN A 17 66.27 41.97 40.43
CA GLN A 17 65.20 41.09 40.84
C GLN A 17 63.93 41.37 40.10
N ALA A 18 63.53 42.69 40.04
CA ALA A 18 62.34 43.13 39.31
C ALA A 18 62.40 42.74 37.81
N GLU A 19 63.57 42.91 37.15
CA GLU A 19 63.79 42.49 35.77
C GLU A 19 63.62 40.96 35.60
N ALA A 20 64.22 40.15 36.49
CA ALA A 20 64.10 38.69 36.43
C ALA A 20 62.62 38.24 36.66
N ASP A 21 61.95 38.83 37.61
CA ASP A 21 60.51 38.55 37.88
C ASP A 21 59.62 38.93 36.69
N PHE A 22 59.92 40.07 36.03
CA PHE A 22 59.20 40.54 34.86
C PHE A 22 59.39 39.59 33.67
N ILE A 23 60.64 39.18 33.37
CA ILE A 23 60.95 38.21 32.29
C ILE A 23 60.23 36.89 32.59
N THR A 24 60.29 36.38 33.82
CA THR A 24 59.59 35.14 34.21
C THR A 24 58.09 35.23 34.02
N GLN A 25 57.51 36.40 34.35
CA GLN A 25 56.08 36.63 34.19
C GLN A 25 55.67 36.73 32.68
N ILE A 26 56.50 37.36 31.84
CA ILE A 26 56.24 37.40 30.40
C ILE A 26 56.32 35.98 29.82
N ASP A 27 57.39 35.20 30.17
CA ASP A 27 57.54 33.85 29.67
C ASP A 27 56.40 32.94 30.09
N SER A 28 55.96 33.03 31.37
CA SER A 28 54.79 32.27 31.84
C SER A 28 53.51 32.60 31.10
N SER A 29 53.23 33.91 30.90
CA SER A 29 52.09 34.38 30.13
C SER A 29 52.11 33.97 28.67
N PHE A 30 53.31 33.97 28.08
CA PHE A 30 53.52 33.50 26.70
C PHE A 30 53.26 32.00 26.58
N GLN A 31 53.79 31.18 27.51
CA GLN A 31 53.54 29.74 27.55
C GLN A 31 52.08 29.40 27.78
N GLU A 32 51.39 30.13 28.68
CA GLU A 32 49.96 29.99 28.88
C GLU A 32 49.16 30.32 27.64
N SER A 33 49.54 31.38 26.92
CA SER A 33 48.89 31.79 25.66
C SER A 33 49.04 30.70 24.57
N LEU A 34 50.26 30.13 24.43
CA LEU A 34 50.51 29.03 23.51
C LEU A 34 49.68 27.80 23.86
N LYS A 35 49.59 27.46 25.16
CA LYS A 35 48.77 26.33 25.65
C LYS A 35 47.29 26.53 25.34
N ASN A 36 46.78 27.77 25.57
CA ASN A 36 45.38 28.12 25.27
C ASN A 36 45.10 28.07 23.78
N LEU A 37 46.02 28.51 22.92
CA LEU A 37 45.94 28.43 21.48
C LEU A 37 45.89 26.97 21.00
N ALA A 38 46.75 26.12 21.52
CA ALA A 38 46.79 24.69 21.19
C ALA A 38 45.48 24.00 21.62
N ALA A 39 44.99 24.27 22.83
CA ALA A 39 43.74 23.74 23.34
C ALA A 39 42.52 24.21 22.50
N SER A 40 42.50 25.48 22.09
CA SER A 40 41.45 26.01 21.22
C SER A 40 41.48 25.38 19.82
N ARG A 41 42.67 25.18 19.26
CA ARG A 41 42.83 24.48 17.98
C ARG A 41 42.26 23.05 18.06
N THR A 42 42.63 22.29 19.08
CA THR A 42 42.12 20.92 19.28
C THR A 42 40.61 20.88 19.40
N LYS A 43 40.01 21.82 20.16
CA LYS A 43 38.55 21.98 20.27
C LYS A 43 37.88 22.24 18.95
N LEU A 44 38.45 23.18 18.14
CA LEU A 44 37.92 23.54 16.84
C LEU A 44 38.03 22.37 15.85
N GLU A 45 39.15 21.62 15.84
CA GLU A 45 39.30 20.43 15.01
C GLU A 45 38.29 19.34 15.39
N ALA A 46 38.05 19.11 16.69
CA ALA A 46 37.05 18.18 17.15
C ALA A 46 35.62 18.60 16.76
N GLU A 47 35.29 19.89 16.90
CA GLU A 47 33.97 20.42 16.50
C GLU A 47 33.77 20.35 15.00
N TYR A 48 34.78 20.69 14.19
CA TYR A 48 34.73 20.53 12.74
C TYR A 48 34.44 19.09 12.32
N ASN A 49 35.18 18.13 12.90
CA ASN A 49 34.98 16.72 12.60
C ASN A 49 33.58 16.25 13.00
N ARG A 50 33.07 16.70 14.15
CA ARG A 50 31.70 16.39 14.62
C ARG A 50 30.64 16.91 13.66
N ILE A 51 30.78 18.15 13.19
CA ILE A 51 29.87 18.74 12.22
C ILE A 51 29.92 17.96 10.89
N LEU A 52 31.10 17.64 10.42
CA LEU A 52 31.29 16.90 9.17
C LEU A 52 30.67 15.49 9.22
N GLU A 53 30.89 14.77 10.31
CA GLU A 53 30.27 13.45 10.52
C GLU A 53 28.76 13.56 10.65
N GLY A 54 28.27 14.55 11.37
CA GLY A 54 26.83 14.84 11.48
C GLY A 54 26.19 15.09 10.12
N ALA A 55 26.82 15.93 9.31
CA ALA A 55 26.34 16.22 7.94
C ALA A 55 26.35 14.99 7.03
N ARG A 56 27.42 14.19 7.08
CA ARG A 56 27.50 12.92 6.33
C ARG A 56 26.39 11.95 6.75
N LYS A 57 26.20 11.75 8.05
CA LYS A 57 25.14 10.89 8.57
C LYS A 57 23.74 11.35 8.17
N GLN A 58 23.49 12.66 8.22
CA GLN A 58 22.22 13.23 7.73
C GLN A 58 22.03 13.01 6.23
N GLY A 59 23.07 13.23 5.43
CA GLY A 59 23.06 12.97 3.99
C GLY A 59 22.75 11.52 3.65
N ASP A 60 23.37 10.57 4.34
CA ASP A 60 23.12 9.14 4.15
C ASP A 60 21.71 8.72 4.58
N ASN A 61 21.21 9.32 5.65
CA ASN A 61 19.82 9.07 6.09
C ASN A 61 18.82 9.60 5.05
N LEU A 62 19.02 10.82 4.57
CA LEU A 62 18.17 11.41 3.53
C LEU A 62 18.21 10.61 2.23
N LYS A 63 19.38 10.17 1.79
CA LYS A 63 19.54 9.29 0.63
C LYS A 63 18.76 7.99 0.79
N ARG A 64 18.87 7.32 1.95
CA ARG A 64 18.12 6.08 2.25
C ARG A 64 16.62 6.34 2.24
N GLN A 65 16.15 7.44 2.81
CA GLN A 65 14.75 7.83 2.83
C GLN A 65 14.20 8.07 1.42
N ILE A 66 14.93 8.84 0.59
CA ILE A 66 14.51 9.12 -0.80
C ILE A 66 14.47 7.83 -1.61
N VAL A 67 15.49 6.98 -1.55
CA VAL A 67 15.52 5.70 -2.27
C VAL A 67 14.41 4.78 -1.80
N GLY A 68 14.18 4.69 -0.48
CA GLY A 68 13.11 3.87 0.10
C GLY A 68 11.72 4.33 -0.33
N SER A 69 11.44 5.63 -0.23
CA SER A 69 10.14 6.19 -0.65
C SER A 69 9.91 6.08 -2.17
N SER A 70 10.96 6.27 -2.98
CA SER A 70 10.88 6.10 -4.43
C SER A 70 10.59 4.66 -4.83
N ARG A 71 11.22 3.67 -4.19
CA ARG A 71 10.94 2.24 -4.41
C ARG A 71 9.50 1.89 -4.02
N LEU A 72 9.03 2.38 -2.88
CA LEU A 72 7.65 2.17 -2.44
C LEU A 72 6.64 2.79 -3.42
N SER A 73 6.90 4.03 -3.86
CA SER A 73 6.07 4.71 -4.85
C SER A 73 6.01 3.96 -6.19
N ALA A 74 7.15 3.48 -6.68
CA ALA A 74 7.21 2.68 -7.90
C ALA A 74 6.41 1.38 -7.77
N ARG A 75 6.56 0.66 -6.65
CA ARG A 75 5.79 -0.57 -6.36
C ARG A 75 4.29 -0.30 -6.30
N ASN A 76 3.88 0.78 -5.63
CA ASN A 76 2.47 1.15 -5.55
C ASN A 76 1.88 1.47 -6.92
N ARG A 77 2.60 2.21 -7.77
CA ARG A 77 2.18 2.48 -9.15
C ARG A 77 2.03 1.19 -9.95
N GLN A 78 2.96 0.27 -9.83
CA GLN A 78 2.88 -1.04 -10.48
C GLN A 78 1.63 -1.82 -10.04
N LEU A 79 1.34 -1.85 -8.73
CA LEU A 79 0.14 -2.51 -8.20
C LEU A 79 -1.14 -1.88 -8.74
N VAL A 80 -1.24 -0.55 -8.79
CA VAL A 80 -2.39 0.17 -9.35
C VAL A 80 -2.60 -0.17 -10.83
N LEU A 81 -1.53 -0.26 -11.62
CA LEU A 81 -1.61 -0.63 -13.04
C LEU A 81 -2.12 -2.06 -13.21
N ILE A 82 -1.61 -3.00 -12.42
CA ILE A 82 -2.07 -4.40 -12.44
C ILE A 82 -3.56 -4.47 -12.06
N GLU A 83 -3.98 -3.75 -11.02
CA GLU A 83 -5.38 -3.70 -10.60
C GLU A 83 -6.29 -3.17 -11.70
N ARG A 84 -5.89 -2.12 -12.39
CA ARG A 84 -6.65 -1.59 -13.53
C ARG A 84 -6.76 -2.64 -14.63
N ALA A 85 -5.65 -3.25 -15.01
CA ALA A 85 -5.64 -4.26 -16.08
C ALA A 85 -6.49 -5.50 -15.71
N VAL A 86 -6.48 -5.92 -14.46
CA VAL A 86 -7.37 -6.99 -13.96
C VAL A 86 -8.84 -6.57 -14.09
N ASN A 87 -9.20 -5.38 -13.62
CA ASN A 87 -10.57 -4.89 -13.71
C ASN A 87 -11.02 -4.73 -15.17
N ASP A 88 -10.19 -4.17 -16.03
CA ASP A 88 -10.47 -4.04 -17.46
C ASP A 88 -10.71 -5.40 -18.13
N THR A 89 -9.98 -6.43 -17.70
CA THR A 89 -10.17 -7.81 -18.19
C THR A 89 -11.55 -8.33 -17.80
N PHE A 90 -12.00 -8.11 -16.56
CA PHE A 90 -13.33 -8.51 -16.13
C PHE A 90 -14.44 -7.72 -16.83
N GLU A 91 -14.29 -6.42 -17.03
CA GLU A 91 -15.27 -5.61 -17.76
C GLU A 91 -15.37 -6.02 -19.24
N LYS A 92 -14.24 -6.34 -19.87
CA LYS A 92 -14.25 -6.92 -21.23
C LYS A 92 -14.95 -8.28 -21.26
N ALA A 93 -14.70 -9.14 -20.29
CA ALA A 93 -15.37 -10.42 -20.17
C ALA A 93 -16.88 -10.26 -19.98
N LYS A 94 -17.32 -9.33 -19.15
CA LYS A 94 -18.75 -8.97 -18.99
C LYS A 94 -19.37 -8.51 -20.33
N THR A 95 -18.68 -7.62 -21.05
CA THR A 95 -19.14 -7.13 -22.35
C THR A 95 -19.28 -8.26 -23.38
N ILE A 96 -18.32 -9.17 -23.43
CA ILE A 96 -18.36 -10.34 -24.33
C ILE A 96 -19.54 -11.24 -23.94
N LEU A 97 -19.74 -11.51 -22.65
CA LEU A 97 -20.86 -12.33 -22.17
C LEU A 97 -22.22 -11.68 -22.50
N ALA A 98 -22.33 -10.36 -22.34
CA ALA A 98 -23.55 -9.61 -22.68
C ALA A 98 -23.88 -9.65 -24.17
N SER A 99 -22.85 -9.62 -25.02
CA SER A 99 -22.98 -9.61 -26.48
C SER A 99 -23.01 -11.03 -27.09
N SER A 100 -22.63 -12.06 -26.32
CA SER A 100 -22.64 -13.44 -26.82
C SER A 100 -24.05 -13.86 -27.20
N ASN A 101 -24.21 -14.34 -28.44
CA ASN A 101 -25.47 -14.90 -28.90
C ASN A 101 -25.88 -16.07 -27.98
N LYS A 102 -27.17 -16.06 -27.59
CA LYS A 102 -27.75 -17.04 -26.67
C LYS A 102 -27.98 -18.38 -27.37
N GLU A 103 -26.91 -19.04 -27.74
CA GLU A 103 -26.87 -20.34 -28.41
C GLU A 103 -27.30 -21.48 -27.48
N ASN A 104 -27.33 -22.70 -27.98
CA ASN A 104 -27.70 -23.90 -27.23
C ASN A 104 -26.90 -24.09 -25.94
N SER A 105 -25.64 -23.68 -25.92
CA SER A 105 -24.76 -23.67 -24.74
C SER A 105 -25.31 -22.79 -23.59
N TYR A 106 -25.85 -21.62 -23.93
CA TYR A 106 -26.46 -20.72 -22.94
C TYR A 106 -27.74 -21.29 -22.37
N ARG A 107 -28.56 -21.95 -23.19
CA ARG A 107 -29.78 -22.64 -22.72
C ARG A 107 -29.46 -23.76 -21.74
N LEU A 108 -28.43 -24.55 -22.01
CA LEU A 108 -27.96 -25.60 -21.11
C LEU A 108 -27.44 -25.03 -19.80
N LEU A 109 -26.70 -23.94 -19.89
CA LEU A 109 -26.20 -23.21 -18.71
C LEU A 109 -27.37 -22.71 -17.83
N MET A 110 -28.38 -22.06 -18.45
CA MET A 110 -29.55 -21.55 -17.73
C MET A 110 -30.35 -22.65 -17.05
N ARG A 111 -30.54 -23.80 -17.70
CA ARG A 111 -31.17 -24.97 -17.08
C ARG A 111 -30.38 -25.48 -15.88
N LYS A 112 -29.06 -25.52 -15.97
CA LYS A 112 -28.18 -25.92 -14.87
C LYS A 112 -28.27 -24.91 -13.73
N ILE A 113 -28.14 -23.61 -14.04
CA ILE A 113 -28.26 -22.53 -13.05
C ILE A 113 -29.61 -22.63 -12.30
N LEU A 114 -30.70 -22.83 -13.01
CA LEU A 114 -32.03 -22.96 -12.42
C LEU A 114 -32.13 -24.18 -11.48
N LYS A 115 -31.68 -25.37 -11.93
CA LYS A 115 -31.70 -26.58 -11.09
C LYS A 115 -30.86 -26.40 -9.83
N ASP A 116 -29.61 -25.92 -9.99
CA ASP A 116 -28.68 -25.69 -8.86
C ASP A 116 -29.28 -24.67 -7.88
N SER A 117 -29.94 -23.63 -8.38
CA SER A 117 -30.49 -22.56 -7.55
C SER A 117 -31.75 -23.01 -6.78
N VAL A 118 -32.60 -23.78 -7.40
CA VAL A 118 -33.83 -24.35 -6.74
C VAL A 118 -33.45 -25.31 -5.62
N THR A 119 -32.38 -26.08 -5.80
CA THR A 119 -31.91 -27.01 -4.73
C THR A 119 -31.30 -26.31 -3.53
N MET A 120 -30.89 -25.02 -3.67
CA MET A 120 -30.30 -24.24 -2.60
C MET A 120 -31.32 -23.49 -1.73
N ILE A 121 -32.56 -23.34 -2.22
CA ILE A 121 -33.63 -22.69 -1.47
C ILE A 121 -34.56 -23.77 -0.92
N ASP A 122 -34.61 -23.89 0.40
CA ASP A 122 -35.51 -24.80 1.11
C ASP A 122 -36.89 -24.13 1.29
N SER A 123 -37.65 -24.06 0.18
CA SER A 123 -39.00 -23.43 0.17
C SER A 123 -39.89 -24.10 -0.87
N ASP A 124 -41.15 -24.29 -0.52
CA ASP A 124 -42.17 -24.86 -1.41
C ASP A 124 -42.62 -23.89 -2.53
N GLN A 125 -42.32 -22.59 -2.37
CA GLN A 125 -42.68 -21.59 -3.35
C GLN A 125 -41.50 -20.62 -3.55
N VAL A 126 -41.08 -20.44 -4.81
CA VAL A 126 -39.98 -19.56 -5.19
C VAL A 126 -40.41 -18.61 -6.31
N ILE A 127 -39.92 -17.38 -6.23
CA ILE A 127 -40.06 -16.37 -7.24
C ILE A 127 -38.75 -16.27 -8.00
N VAL A 128 -38.81 -16.37 -9.32
CA VAL A 128 -37.66 -16.30 -10.21
C VAL A 128 -37.63 -14.94 -10.89
N GLU A 129 -36.53 -14.25 -10.75
CA GLU A 129 -36.24 -12.99 -11.45
C GLU A 129 -35.13 -13.23 -12.46
N CYS A 130 -35.26 -12.68 -13.65
CA CYS A 130 -34.25 -12.73 -14.70
C CYS A 130 -34.25 -11.42 -15.52
N ASN A 131 -33.26 -11.30 -16.42
CA ASN A 131 -33.19 -10.20 -17.35
C ASN A 131 -34.32 -10.30 -18.39
N LYS A 132 -34.77 -9.15 -18.92
CA LYS A 132 -35.84 -9.07 -19.95
C LYS A 132 -35.63 -10.01 -21.13
N ASN A 133 -34.39 -10.18 -21.58
CA ASN A 133 -34.06 -10.98 -22.75
C ASN A 133 -34.06 -12.47 -22.48
N ASP A 134 -34.11 -12.89 -21.22
CA ASP A 134 -34.03 -14.28 -20.79
C ASP A 134 -35.37 -14.87 -20.33
N ILE A 135 -36.44 -14.05 -20.25
CA ILE A 135 -37.76 -14.45 -19.74
C ILE A 135 -38.27 -15.70 -20.45
N GLU A 136 -38.39 -15.68 -21.79
CA GLU A 136 -38.88 -16.84 -22.55
C GLU A 136 -38.02 -18.09 -22.38
N LEU A 137 -36.69 -17.89 -22.23
CA LEU A 137 -35.74 -18.97 -22.06
C LEU A 137 -35.88 -19.61 -20.68
N VAL A 138 -36.08 -18.79 -19.64
CA VAL A 138 -36.26 -19.24 -18.26
C VAL A 138 -37.63 -19.94 -18.11
N GLU A 139 -38.70 -19.41 -18.69
CA GLU A 139 -40.02 -20.03 -18.70
C GLU A 139 -39.99 -21.43 -19.35
N LYS A 140 -39.31 -21.56 -20.51
CA LYS A 140 -39.09 -22.88 -21.13
C LYS A 140 -38.28 -23.80 -20.23
N ALA A 141 -37.22 -23.28 -19.58
CA ALA A 141 -36.38 -24.06 -18.68
C ALA A 141 -37.16 -24.55 -17.45
N ILE A 142 -38.05 -23.74 -16.89
CA ILE A 142 -38.93 -24.11 -15.80
C ILE A 142 -39.90 -25.21 -16.27
N SER A 143 -40.57 -25.01 -17.42
CA SER A 143 -41.51 -25.98 -17.98
C SER A 143 -40.86 -27.33 -18.25
N ASP A 144 -39.66 -27.34 -18.84
CA ASP A 144 -38.93 -28.56 -19.20
C ASP A 144 -38.34 -29.30 -17.98
N SER A 145 -37.95 -28.56 -16.93
CA SER A 145 -37.22 -29.16 -15.80
C SER A 145 -38.10 -29.53 -14.61
N PHE A 146 -39.28 -28.93 -14.48
CA PHE A 146 -40.13 -29.04 -13.28
C PHE A 146 -41.59 -29.42 -13.58
N LYS A 147 -41.93 -29.84 -14.84
CA LYS A 147 -43.29 -30.30 -15.22
C LYS A 147 -43.84 -31.42 -14.36
N ASP A 148 -42.99 -32.32 -13.92
CA ASP A 148 -43.40 -33.51 -13.13
C ASP A 148 -43.12 -33.35 -11.63
N ASN A 149 -42.61 -32.21 -11.20
CA ASN A 149 -42.19 -32.01 -9.81
C ASN A 149 -43.18 -31.11 -9.04
N ASN A 150 -44.28 -31.72 -8.57
CA ASN A 150 -45.34 -31.07 -7.80
C ASN A 150 -44.89 -30.51 -6.43
N LYS A 151 -43.60 -30.63 -6.06
CA LYS A 151 -43.13 -30.24 -4.73
C LYS A 151 -42.80 -28.75 -4.61
N ILE A 152 -42.44 -28.09 -5.72
CA ILE A 152 -42.00 -26.69 -5.65
C ILE A 152 -42.78 -25.86 -6.68
N LYS A 153 -43.48 -24.84 -6.21
CA LYS A 153 -44.18 -23.87 -7.07
C LYS A 153 -43.25 -22.75 -7.46
N ILE A 154 -42.91 -22.69 -8.75
CA ILE A 154 -42.03 -21.66 -9.32
C ILE A 154 -42.91 -20.62 -10.01
N LYS A 155 -42.76 -19.32 -9.61
CA LYS A 155 -43.41 -18.18 -10.26
C LYS A 155 -42.35 -17.27 -10.85
N MET A 156 -42.62 -16.74 -12.04
CA MET A 156 -41.80 -15.65 -12.59
C MET A 156 -42.20 -14.33 -11.94
N SER A 157 -41.21 -13.48 -11.69
CA SER A 157 -41.43 -12.11 -11.22
C SER A 157 -41.84 -11.19 -12.37
N ASP A 158 -42.78 -10.27 -12.12
CA ASP A 158 -43.15 -9.24 -13.06
C ASP A 158 -42.10 -8.14 -13.26
N HIS A 159 -41.09 -8.14 -12.37
CA HIS A 159 -40.00 -7.17 -12.38
C HIS A 159 -38.71 -7.78 -12.96
N PRO A 160 -38.32 -7.38 -14.20
CA PRO A 160 -37.08 -7.88 -14.79
C PRO A 160 -35.84 -7.34 -14.07
N LEU A 161 -34.86 -8.23 -13.90
CA LEU A 161 -33.60 -7.90 -13.27
C LEU A 161 -32.68 -7.14 -14.25
N ASN A 162 -31.96 -6.15 -13.76
CA ASN A 162 -30.90 -5.50 -14.52
C ASN A 162 -29.59 -6.25 -14.33
N ALA A 163 -29.40 -7.36 -15.07
CA ALA A 163 -28.22 -8.21 -15.04
C ALA A 163 -27.84 -8.61 -16.47
N ILE A 164 -26.59 -9.00 -16.68
CA ILE A 164 -26.08 -9.52 -17.96
C ILE A 164 -26.85 -10.80 -18.35
N GLY A 165 -27.19 -11.63 -17.37
CA GLY A 165 -27.94 -12.86 -17.52
C GLY A 165 -27.97 -13.66 -16.22
N GLY A 166 -28.51 -14.88 -16.28
CA GLY A 166 -28.72 -15.68 -15.09
C GLY A 166 -30.03 -15.37 -14.36
N ILE A 167 -30.19 -15.88 -13.16
CA ILE A 167 -31.42 -15.77 -12.38
C ILE A 167 -31.13 -15.40 -10.93
N ARG A 168 -32.10 -14.75 -10.31
CA ARG A 168 -32.19 -14.61 -8.85
C ARG A 168 -33.45 -15.32 -8.41
N LEU A 169 -33.35 -16.11 -7.35
CA LEU A 169 -34.48 -16.77 -6.72
C LEU A 169 -34.74 -16.16 -5.36
N THR A 170 -36.00 -15.95 -5.03
CA THR A 170 -36.43 -15.47 -3.73
C THR A 170 -37.55 -16.38 -3.24
N SER A 171 -37.53 -16.82 -1.96
CA SER A 171 -38.61 -17.55 -1.34
C SER A 171 -39.87 -16.67 -1.31
N ALA A 172 -41.07 -17.29 -1.35
CA ALA A 172 -42.33 -16.53 -1.39
C ALA A 172 -42.55 -15.62 -0.17
N ASP A 173 -41.98 -15.97 0.97
CA ASP A 173 -41.97 -15.19 2.21
C ASP A 173 -40.88 -14.10 2.25
N GLY A 174 -40.00 -14.05 1.25
CA GLY A 174 -38.89 -13.09 1.16
C GLY A 174 -37.73 -13.39 2.14
N SER A 175 -37.79 -14.47 2.90
CA SER A 175 -36.75 -14.76 3.92
C SER A 175 -35.43 -15.22 3.33
N MET A 176 -35.46 -15.88 2.18
CA MET A 176 -34.28 -16.41 1.51
C MET A 176 -34.18 -15.84 0.08
N THR A 177 -33.00 -15.34 -0.27
CA THR A 177 -32.69 -14.91 -1.63
C THR A 177 -31.39 -15.54 -2.09
N PHE A 178 -31.41 -16.17 -3.25
CA PHE A 178 -30.23 -16.76 -3.87
C PHE A 178 -29.96 -16.08 -5.22
N ASP A 179 -28.91 -15.26 -5.26
CA ASP A 179 -28.48 -14.59 -6.47
C ASP A 179 -27.47 -15.45 -7.24
N ASN A 180 -27.93 -16.00 -8.36
CA ASN A 180 -27.11 -16.79 -9.29
C ASN A 180 -27.05 -16.14 -10.67
N THR A 181 -27.07 -14.81 -10.72
CA THR A 181 -26.83 -14.04 -11.93
C THR A 181 -25.38 -14.23 -12.40
N LEU A 182 -25.14 -14.01 -13.67
CA LEU A 182 -23.79 -14.06 -14.24
C LEU A 182 -22.89 -12.99 -13.60
N ASP A 183 -23.45 -11.82 -13.27
CA ASP A 183 -22.77 -10.75 -12.56
C ASP A 183 -22.25 -11.23 -11.19
N SER A 184 -23.12 -11.81 -10.37
CA SER A 184 -22.77 -12.34 -9.06
C SER A 184 -21.78 -13.50 -9.13
N ARG A 185 -21.87 -14.33 -10.16
CA ARG A 185 -20.89 -15.42 -10.41
C ARG A 185 -19.52 -14.87 -10.76
N ILE A 186 -19.45 -13.85 -11.61
CA ILE A 186 -18.19 -13.17 -11.96
C ILE A 186 -17.57 -12.55 -10.71
N GLU A 187 -18.35 -11.84 -9.90
CA GLU A 187 -17.83 -11.22 -8.67
C GLU A 187 -17.30 -12.28 -7.67
N ARG A 188 -17.97 -13.44 -7.54
CA ARG A 188 -17.47 -14.57 -6.72
C ARG A 188 -16.19 -15.20 -7.28
N LEU A 189 -16.03 -15.25 -8.61
CA LEU A 189 -14.83 -15.79 -9.26
C LEU A 189 -13.66 -14.79 -9.29
N LYS A 190 -13.95 -13.49 -9.22
CA LYS A 190 -12.95 -12.42 -9.29
C LYS A 190 -11.79 -12.59 -8.32
N PRO A 191 -11.97 -12.89 -7.01
CA PRO A 191 -10.87 -13.12 -6.09
C PRO A 191 -9.99 -14.31 -6.47
N LEU A 192 -10.59 -15.38 -7.01
CA LEU A 192 -9.90 -16.60 -7.40
C LEU A 192 -9.03 -16.40 -8.66
N LEU A 193 -9.58 -15.71 -9.65
CA LEU A 193 -8.91 -15.49 -10.95
C LEU A 193 -7.93 -14.32 -10.90
N ARG A 194 -8.12 -13.37 -9.99
CA ARG A 194 -7.30 -12.16 -9.87
C ARG A 194 -5.80 -12.47 -9.77
N LYS A 195 -5.44 -13.46 -8.95
CA LYS A 195 -4.04 -13.87 -8.78
C LYS A 195 -3.46 -14.37 -10.10
N SER A 196 -4.15 -15.27 -10.80
CA SER A 196 -3.70 -15.83 -12.06
C SER A 196 -3.58 -14.77 -13.16
N ILE A 197 -4.57 -13.89 -13.28
CA ILE A 197 -4.52 -12.77 -14.24
C ILE A 197 -3.35 -11.83 -13.92
N ALA A 198 -3.14 -11.49 -12.66
CA ALA A 198 -2.03 -10.64 -12.25
C ALA A 198 -0.66 -11.29 -12.53
N GLN A 199 -0.52 -12.60 -12.37
CA GLN A 199 0.68 -13.35 -12.70
C GLN A 199 0.95 -13.34 -14.22
N MET A 200 -0.07 -13.60 -15.03
CA MET A 200 0.03 -13.52 -16.50
C MET A 200 0.46 -12.12 -16.97
N LEU A 201 -0.10 -11.07 -16.38
CA LEU A 201 0.25 -9.68 -16.72
C LEU A 201 1.69 -9.30 -16.30
N ARG A 202 2.26 -9.99 -15.32
CA ARG A 202 3.66 -9.82 -14.92
C ARG A 202 4.64 -10.63 -15.76
N GLY A 203 4.15 -11.55 -16.59
CA GLY A 203 4.98 -12.50 -17.31
C GLY A 203 5.56 -13.60 -16.41
N GLU A 204 4.94 -13.88 -15.29
CA GLU A 204 5.33 -14.89 -14.29
C GLU A 204 4.57 -16.21 -14.54
N VAL A 205 4.43 -16.65 -15.81
CA VAL A 205 3.76 -17.92 -16.18
C VAL A 205 4.80 -18.99 -16.47
#